data_1264269c40aac4cbc2714b1804873273
#
_entry.id   1264269c40aac4cbc2714b1804873273
#
_cell.length_a   1.000
_cell.length_b   1.000
_cell.length_c   1.000
_cell.angle_alpha   90.00
_cell.angle_beta   90.00
_cell.angle_gamma   90.00
#
_symmetry.space_group_name_H-M   'P 1'
#
loop_
_entity.id
_entity.type
_entity.pdbx_description
1 polymer ?
#
loop_
_entity_poly.entity_id
_entity_poly.type
_entity_poly.pdbx_seq_one_letter_code
_entity_poly.pdbx_strand_id
1 'polypeptide(L)'
;MLIRYGFDIAVTCQVPTPMVSMLSAHGERAHHIREAEQWVTTPPVATRTYVDLYGNHCRRFVAPQGDIALWGDGTIEDGGASDPVLHGAREVPVPDLPDGCLIYLLGSRYCETDRLSQIAWDLFGHIPPGWGRVQAICDFVHGHIRFGYLDARATRTAAEAYEERMGVCRDYAHLAVAFCRCLNIPARYVNGYLGDIGVPIVDPMD
;
A
#
# COMPACT_ATOMS: atom_id res chain seq x y z
N MET A 1 -6.73 -8.73 -20.54
CA MET A 1 -5.65 -9.74 -20.59
C MET A 1 -5.73 -10.64 -19.37
N LEU A 2 -5.15 -11.85 -19.42
CA LEU A 2 -5.00 -12.69 -18.24
C LEU A 2 -3.64 -12.40 -17.61
N ILE A 3 -3.64 -12.17 -16.29
CA ILE A 3 -2.44 -11.90 -15.50
C ILE A 3 -2.33 -13.00 -14.45
N ARG A 4 -1.23 -13.73 -14.45
CA ARG A 4 -0.89 -14.62 -13.34
C ARG A 4 -0.21 -13.77 -12.27
N TYR A 5 -0.69 -13.87 -11.04
CA TYR A 5 -0.11 -13.21 -9.87
C TYR A 5 0.22 -14.24 -8.81
N GLY A 6 1.23 -13.98 -8.02
CA GLY A 6 1.63 -14.93 -6.99
C GLY A 6 2.73 -14.38 -6.08
N PHE A 7 3.09 -15.17 -5.10
CA PHE A 7 4.14 -14.86 -4.14
C PHE A 7 4.87 -16.14 -3.72
N ASP A 8 6.12 -15.96 -3.37
CA ASP A 8 6.97 -16.96 -2.70
C ASP A 8 7.79 -16.21 -1.64
N ILE A 9 7.46 -16.42 -0.37
CA ILE A 9 8.00 -15.65 0.76
C ILE A 9 8.49 -16.62 1.81
N ALA A 10 9.78 -16.56 2.13
CA ALA A 10 10.38 -17.30 3.22
C ALA A 10 10.65 -16.38 4.43
N VAL A 11 10.35 -16.86 5.63
CA VAL A 11 10.57 -16.12 6.88
C VAL A 11 11.13 -17.05 7.93
N THR A 12 12.15 -16.59 8.66
CA THR A 12 12.69 -17.30 9.82
C THR A 12 12.17 -16.70 11.12
N CYS A 13 11.50 -17.51 11.94
CA CYS A 13 10.94 -17.08 13.21
C CYS A 13 11.78 -17.62 14.38
N GLN A 14 12.20 -16.75 15.29
CA GLN A 14 12.99 -17.15 16.47
C GLN A 14 12.15 -17.90 17.52
N VAL A 15 10.84 -17.64 17.54
CA VAL A 15 9.84 -18.28 18.42
C VAL A 15 8.55 -18.45 17.61
N PRO A 16 7.60 -19.30 18.07
CA PRO A 16 6.28 -19.36 17.46
C PRO A 16 5.65 -17.97 17.38
N THR A 17 5.37 -17.50 16.14
CA THR A 17 5.02 -16.11 15.86
C THR A 17 3.63 -16.01 15.25
N PRO A 18 2.66 -15.31 15.90
CA PRO A 18 1.38 -15.02 15.28
C PRO A 18 1.54 -14.09 14.08
N MET A 19 0.95 -14.47 12.95
CA MET A 19 1.02 -13.72 11.69
C MET A 19 -0.36 -13.43 11.11
N VAL A 20 -0.45 -12.32 10.39
CA VAL A 20 -1.58 -11.98 9.51
C VAL A 20 -1.01 -11.72 8.12
N SER A 21 -1.49 -12.46 7.14
CA SER A 21 -1.17 -12.27 5.73
C SER A 21 -2.31 -11.55 5.01
N MET A 22 -1.99 -10.57 4.17
CA MET A 22 -2.91 -9.83 3.29
C MET A 22 -2.37 -9.87 1.85
N LEU A 23 -2.13 -11.08 1.34
CA LEU A 23 -1.56 -11.34 0.02
C LEU A 23 -2.61 -11.73 -1.02
N SER A 24 -3.86 -11.95 -0.61
CA SER A 24 -4.94 -12.29 -1.52
C SER A 24 -5.45 -11.06 -2.28
N ALA A 25 -5.96 -11.27 -3.50
CA ALA A 25 -6.62 -10.22 -4.25
C ALA A 25 -7.80 -9.63 -3.45
N HIS A 26 -7.99 -8.31 -3.53
CA HIS A 26 -9.05 -7.61 -2.81
C HIS A 26 -10.44 -8.08 -3.26
N GLY A 27 -11.40 -8.12 -2.33
CA GLY A 27 -12.76 -8.62 -2.59
C GLY A 27 -13.48 -7.93 -3.75
N GLU A 28 -13.23 -6.64 -4.00
CA GLU A 28 -13.77 -5.90 -5.15
C GLU A 28 -13.31 -6.47 -6.50
N ARG A 29 -12.19 -7.18 -6.53
CA ARG A 29 -11.66 -7.82 -7.75
C ARG A 29 -12.11 -9.27 -7.90
N ALA A 30 -12.94 -9.81 -7.00
CA ALA A 30 -13.33 -11.21 -6.99
C ALA A 30 -13.97 -11.67 -8.32
N HIS A 31 -14.74 -10.80 -8.97
CA HIS A 31 -15.38 -11.11 -10.25
C HIS A 31 -14.40 -11.16 -11.45
N HIS A 32 -13.19 -10.66 -11.28
CA HIS A 32 -12.13 -10.74 -12.26
C HIS A 32 -11.23 -11.98 -12.09
N ILE A 33 -11.30 -12.68 -10.95
CA ILE A 33 -10.51 -13.89 -10.69
C ILE A 33 -10.99 -15.00 -11.63
N ARG A 34 -10.09 -15.59 -12.40
CA ARG A 34 -10.34 -16.69 -13.33
C ARG A 34 -9.91 -18.03 -12.76
N GLU A 35 -8.79 -18.05 -12.06
CA GLU A 35 -8.33 -19.20 -11.29
C GLU A 35 -8.16 -18.78 -9.85
N ALA A 36 -8.83 -19.51 -8.96
CA ALA A 36 -8.80 -19.23 -7.53
C ALA A 36 -7.35 -19.31 -7.01
N GLU A 37 -7.01 -18.36 -6.16
CA GLU A 37 -5.70 -18.32 -5.51
C GLU A 37 -5.45 -19.60 -4.72
N GLN A 38 -4.36 -20.27 -5.02
CA GLN A 38 -3.77 -21.28 -4.14
C GLN A 38 -3.02 -20.56 -3.03
N TRP A 39 -3.03 -21.15 -1.83
CA TRP A 39 -2.29 -20.61 -0.70
C TRP A 39 -1.77 -21.78 0.14
N VAL A 40 -0.46 -21.92 0.19
CA VAL A 40 0.24 -23.06 0.79
C VAL A 40 1.32 -22.58 1.74
N THR A 41 1.55 -23.31 2.83
CA THR A 41 2.69 -23.09 3.74
C THR A 41 3.54 -24.33 3.85
N THR A 42 4.84 -24.14 4.01
CA THR A 42 5.80 -25.19 4.30
C THR A 42 6.65 -24.79 5.52
N PRO A 43 6.55 -25.47 6.65
CA PRO A 43 5.64 -26.58 6.94
C PRO A 43 4.15 -26.14 6.91
N PRO A 44 3.22 -27.10 6.71
CA PRO A 44 1.80 -26.78 6.71
C PRO A 44 1.35 -26.34 8.11
N VAL A 45 0.60 -25.22 8.17
CA VAL A 45 0.05 -24.69 9.41
C VAL A 45 -1.46 -24.45 9.29
N ALA A 46 -2.17 -24.59 10.41
CA ALA A 46 -3.60 -24.27 10.45
C ALA A 46 -3.80 -22.77 10.23
N THR A 47 -4.68 -22.42 9.29
CA THR A 47 -4.99 -21.04 8.95
C THR A 47 -6.46 -20.73 9.17
N ARG A 48 -6.77 -19.48 9.54
CA ARG A 48 -8.11 -18.94 9.62
C ARG A 48 -8.20 -17.70 8.74
N THR A 49 -9.20 -17.67 7.86
CA THR A 49 -9.51 -16.52 6.99
C THR A 49 -10.55 -15.61 7.62
N TYR A 50 -10.47 -14.31 7.30
CA TYR A 50 -11.48 -13.31 7.62
C TYR A 50 -11.36 -12.13 6.65
N VAL A 51 -12.37 -11.28 6.62
CA VAL A 51 -12.33 -10.00 5.89
C VAL A 51 -12.20 -8.89 6.92
N ASP A 52 -11.25 -7.97 6.71
CA ASP A 52 -11.05 -6.83 7.60
C ASP A 52 -12.03 -5.67 7.28
N LEU A 53 -11.91 -4.58 8.04
CA LEU A 53 -12.75 -3.38 7.88
C LEU A 53 -12.56 -2.67 6.53
N TYR A 54 -11.48 -2.98 5.81
CA TYR A 54 -11.15 -2.38 4.52
C TYR A 54 -11.50 -3.28 3.33
N GLY A 55 -12.10 -4.46 3.60
CA GLY A 55 -12.45 -5.44 2.57
C GLY A 55 -11.30 -6.36 2.15
N ASN A 56 -10.16 -6.33 2.85
CA ASN A 56 -9.05 -7.21 2.55
C ASN A 56 -9.32 -8.65 3.01
N HIS A 57 -8.99 -9.61 2.16
CA HIS A 57 -8.98 -11.02 2.54
C HIS A 57 -7.71 -11.33 3.34
N CYS A 58 -7.89 -11.54 4.63
CA CYS A 58 -6.79 -11.79 5.57
C CYS A 58 -6.72 -13.26 5.97
N ARG A 59 -5.49 -13.78 6.20
CA ARG A 59 -5.23 -15.11 6.75
C ARG A 59 -4.43 -14.99 8.04
N ARG A 60 -4.93 -15.60 9.11
CA ARG A 60 -4.25 -15.67 10.41
C ARG A 60 -3.72 -17.06 10.65
N PHE A 61 -2.50 -17.16 11.12
CA PHE A 61 -1.83 -18.41 11.49
C PHE A 61 -0.74 -18.14 12.54
N VAL A 62 -0.18 -19.21 13.10
CA VAL A 62 1.01 -19.11 13.95
C VAL A 62 2.14 -19.81 13.20
N ALA A 63 3.13 -19.05 12.79
CA ALA A 63 4.36 -19.59 12.23
C ALA A 63 5.12 -20.34 13.30
N PRO A 64 5.65 -21.55 13.03
CA PRO A 64 6.48 -22.27 13.99
C PRO A 64 7.81 -21.56 14.21
N GLN A 65 8.55 -21.95 15.24
CA GLN A 65 9.97 -21.61 15.34
C GLN A 65 10.74 -22.24 14.18
N GLY A 66 11.67 -21.51 13.58
CA GLY A 66 12.42 -21.91 12.39
C GLY A 66 11.86 -21.29 11.14
N ASP A 67 12.11 -21.92 10.00
CA ASP A 67 11.73 -21.41 8.71
C ASP A 67 10.29 -21.78 8.34
N ILE A 68 9.58 -20.84 7.75
CA ILE A 68 8.29 -21.06 7.10
C ILE A 68 8.30 -20.39 5.73
N ALA A 69 7.90 -21.13 4.71
CA ALA A 69 7.65 -20.59 3.38
C ALA A 69 6.14 -20.44 3.15
N LEU A 70 5.76 -19.33 2.56
CA LEU A 70 4.40 -19.00 2.11
C LEU A 70 4.42 -18.93 0.59
N TRP A 71 3.61 -19.73 -0.07
CA TRP A 71 3.49 -19.73 -1.52
C TRP A 71 2.05 -19.65 -1.96
N GLY A 72 1.81 -18.93 -3.04
CA GLY A 72 0.50 -18.90 -3.66
C GLY A 72 0.54 -18.28 -5.05
N ASP A 73 -0.41 -18.69 -5.89
CA ASP A 73 -0.65 -18.07 -7.17
C ASP A 73 -2.13 -18.15 -7.57
N GLY A 74 -2.50 -17.29 -8.50
CA GLY A 74 -3.83 -17.25 -9.09
C GLY A 74 -3.79 -16.52 -10.43
N THR A 75 -4.92 -16.52 -11.13
CA THR A 75 -5.07 -15.82 -12.40
C THR A 75 -6.21 -14.84 -12.33
N ILE A 76 -5.94 -13.59 -12.71
CA ILE A 76 -6.92 -12.51 -12.78
C ILE A 76 -7.03 -11.96 -14.19
N GLU A 77 -8.24 -11.57 -14.59
CA GLU A 77 -8.46 -10.84 -15.83
C GLU A 77 -8.43 -9.34 -15.59
N ASP A 78 -7.69 -8.63 -16.41
CA ASP A 78 -7.66 -7.17 -16.42
C ASP A 78 -7.93 -6.64 -17.82
N GLY A 79 -8.65 -5.51 -17.90
CA GLY A 79 -8.97 -4.87 -19.18
C GLY A 79 -7.77 -4.24 -19.87
N GLY A 80 -6.66 -4.00 -19.14
CA GLY A 80 -5.48 -3.33 -19.65
C GLY A 80 -5.69 -1.85 -19.96
N ALA A 81 -6.82 -1.28 -19.53
CA ALA A 81 -7.07 0.15 -19.69
C ALA A 81 -6.33 0.93 -18.60
N SER A 82 -5.76 2.06 -18.97
CA SER A 82 -5.19 2.99 -18.00
C SER A 82 -6.28 3.57 -17.10
N ASP A 83 -5.93 3.88 -15.87
CA ASP A 83 -6.84 4.58 -14.96
C ASP A 83 -7.26 5.93 -15.55
N PRO A 84 -8.54 6.33 -15.35
CA PRO A 84 -9.02 7.60 -15.88
C PRO A 84 -8.33 8.79 -15.21
N VAL A 85 -7.85 9.72 -16.00
CA VAL A 85 -7.27 10.98 -15.53
C VAL A 85 -8.34 12.07 -15.63
N LEU A 86 -8.75 12.63 -14.50
CA LEU A 86 -9.84 13.61 -14.42
C LEU A 86 -9.30 14.94 -13.89
N HIS A 87 -8.53 15.66 -14.70
CA HIS A 87 -7.92 16.95 -14.32
C HIS A 87 -8.90 17.99 -13.74
N GLY A 88 -10.18 17.90 -14.10
CA GLY A 88 -11.24 18.77 -13.58
C GLY A 88 -11.92 18.28 -12.30
N ALA A 89 -11.50 17.14 -11.73
CA ALA A 89 -12.09 16.63 -10.52
C ALA A 89 -11.85 17.58 -9.35
N ARG A 90 -12.96 17.92 -8.66
CA ARG A 90 -12.94 18.82 -7.50
C ARG A 90 -12.71 18.02 -6.22
N GLU A 91 -12.12 18.67 -5.24
CA GLU A 91 -12.08 18.16 -3.87
C GLU A 91 -13.50 18.19 -3.29
N VAL A 92 -13.90 17.09 -2.65
CA VAL A 92 -15.16 17.03 -1.90
C VAL A 92 -14.92 17.65 -0.53
N PRO A 93 -15.68 18.68 -0.13
CA PRO A 93 -15.55 19.29 1.21
C PRO A 93 -15.79 18.25 2.32
N VAL A 94 -15.11 18.39 3.45
CA VAL A 94 -15.21 17.43 4.57
C VAL A 94 -16.67 17.15 5.00
N PRO A 95 -17.58 18.15 5.10
CA PRO A 95 -18.98 17.90 5.44
C PRO A 95 -19.74 17.03 4.45
N ASP A 96 -19.28 16.98 3.20
CA ASP A 96 -19.94 16.25 2.13
C ASP A 96 -19.27 14.88 1.84
N LEU A 97 -18.22 14.54 2.58
CA LEU A 97 -17.54 13.24 2.43
C LEU A 97 -18.45 12.10 2.88
N PRO A 98 -18.46 10.97 2.16
CA PRO A 98 -19.11 9.75 2.65
C PRO A 98 -18.53 9.32 4.01
N ASP A 99 -19.36 8.89 4.94
CA ASP A 99 -18.96 8.49 6.30
C ASP A 99 -17.80 7.49 6.29
N GLY A 100 -17.80 6.54 5.37
CA GLY A 100 -16.74 5.54 5.21
C GLY A 100 -15.38 6.11 4.82
N CYS A 101 -15.32 7.37 4.34
CA CYS A 101 -14.07 8.04 3.99
C CYS A 101 -13.44 8.78 5.17
N LEU A 102 -14.18 9.08 6.23
CA LEU A 102 -13.70 9.89 7.35
C LEU A 102 -12.51 9.24 8.07
N ILE A 103 -12.46 7.92 8.15
CA ILE A 103 -11.33 7.20 8.76
C ILE A 103 -10.02 7.45 8.02
N TYR A 104 -10.08 7.79 6.73
CA TYR A 104 -8.90 8.06 5.91
C TYR A 104 -8.38 9.51 6.00
N LEU A 105 -9.00 10.34 6.84
CA LEU A 105 -8.49 11.65 7.24
C LEU A 105 -7.56 11.56 8.46
N LEU A 106 -7.65 10.47 9.23
CA LEU A 106 -6.92 10.33 10.49
C LEU A 106 -5.44 10.03 10.26
N GLY A 107 -4.59 10.61 11.08
CA GLY A 107 -3.19 10.22 11.19
C GLY A 107 -3.03 8.76 11.62
N SER A 108 -1.87 8.21 11.40
CA SER A 108 -1.52 6.86 11.82
C SER A 108 -0.04 6.80 12.19
N ARG A 109 0.41 5.64 12.73
CA ARG A 109 1.81 5.45 13.15
C ARG A 109 2.84 5.84 12.08
N TYR A 110 2.56 5.52 10.80
CA TYR A 110 3.48 5.79 9.70
C TYR A 110 3.10 7.01 8.85
N CYS A 111 1.93 7.61 9.11
CA CYS A 111 1.44 8.81 8.44
C CYS A 111 1.12 9.85 9.52
N GLU A 112 2.16 10.52 10.02
CA GLU A 112 2.12 11.42 11.19
C GLU A 112 1.62 12.80 10.77
N THR A 113 0.30 12.97 10.73
CA THR A 113 -0.33 14.22 10.30
C THR A 113 -0.05 15.39 11.26
N ASP A 114 0.15 15.11 12.55
CA ASP A 114 0.51 16.10 13.57
C ASP A 114 1.89 16.73 13.32
N ARG A 115 2.85 15.95 12.82
CA ARG A 115 4.20 16.46 12.48
C ARG A 115 4.26 17.17 11.14
N LEU A 116 3.44 16.72 10.18
CA LEU A 116 3.54 17.15 8.78
C LEU A 116 2.51 18.22 8.40
N SER A 117 1.53 18.53 9.26
CA SER A 117 0.42 19.43 8.91
C SER A 117 0.88 20.80 8.47
N GLN A 118 1.75 21.47 9.23
CA GLN A 118 2.23 22.81 8.87
C GLN A 118 3.01 22.77 7.56
N ILE A 119 3.87 21.78 7.38
CA ILE A 119 4.67 21.59 6.16
C ILE A 119 3.75 21.39 4.94
N ALA A 120 2.71 20.56 5.07
CA ALA A 120 1.76 20.30 3.99
C ALA A 120 1.02 21.58 3.56
N TRP A 121 0.57 22.38 4.53
CA TRP A 121 -0.11 23.66 4.24
C TRP A 121 0.83 24.68 3.63
N ASP A 122 2.06 24.79 4.07
CA ASP A 122 3.07 25.70 3.51
C ASP A 122 3.41 25.32 2.05
N LEU A 123 3.52 24.03 1.75
CA LEU A 123 3.85 23.52 0.42
C LEU A 123 2.68 23.56 -0.55
N PHE A 124 1.48 23.20 -0.14
CA PHE A 124 0.36 22.91 -1.05
C PHE A 124 -0.91 23.69 -0.75
N GLY A 125 -1.00 24.42 0.38
CA GLY A 125 -2.21 25.13 0.78
C GLY A 125 -2.63 26.23 -0.20
N HIS A 126 -1.68 26.80 -0.96
CA HIS A 126 -1.93 27.82 -1.99
C HIS A 126 -2.44 27.24 -3.32
N ILE A 127 -2.35 25.92 -3.52
CA ILE A 127 -2.81 25.24 -4.73
C ILE A 127 -4.33 25.05 -4.65
N PRO A 128 -5.10 25.37 -5.71
CA PRO A 128 -6.54 25.15 -5.69
C PRO A 128 -6.93 23.70 -5.36
N PRO A 129 -7.97 23.49 -4.52
CA PRO A 129 -8.44 22.15 -4.16
C PRO A 129 -8.87 21.32 -5.37
N GLY A 130 -8.56 20.04 -5.37
CA GLY A 130 -8.94 19.08 -6.40
C GLY A 130 -7.76 18.29 -6.95
N TRP A 131 -7.92 17.71 -8.14
CA TRP A 131 -6.91 16.85 -8.79
C TRP A 131 -5.52 17.47 -8.81
N GLY A 132 -5.42 18.77 -9.20
CA GLY A 132 -4.13 19.44 -9.32
C GLY A 132 -3.34 19.50 -8.01
N ARG A 133 -4.02 19.63 -6.86
CA ARG A 133 -3.36 19.61 -5.55
C ARG A 133 -2.78 18.22 -5.24
N VAL A 134 -3.54 17.15 -5.50
CA VAL A 134 -3.07 15.78 -5.30
C VAL A 134 -1.90 15.46 -6.22
N GLN A 135 -1.99 15.90 -7.50
CA GLN A 135 -0.88 15.72 -8.45
C GLN A 135 0.38 16.43 -7.97
N ALA A 136 0.26 17.68 -7.49
CA ALA A 136 1.40 18.42 -6.95
C ALA A 136 2.04 17.73 -5.73
N ILE A 137 1.24 17.10 -4.87
CA ILE A 137 1.75 16.28 -3.77
C ILE A 137 2.55 15.09 -4.32
N CYS A 138 2.02 14.35 -5.28
CA CYS A 138 2.69 13.21 -5.89
C CYS A 138 4.01 13.62 -6.57
N ASP A 139 3.98 14.71 -7.34
CA ASP A 139 5.17 15.23 -8.04
C ASP A 139 6.24 15.69 -7.05
N PHE A 140 5.83 16.37 -5.97
CA PHE A 140 6.74 16.76 -4.90
C PHE A 140 7.38 15.55 -4.24
N VAL A 141 6.58 14.56 -3.80
CA VAL A 141 7.09 13.36 -3.14
C VAL A 141 8.05 12.60 -4.04
N HIS A 142 7.71 12.47 -5.33
CA HIS A 142 8.56 11.82 -6.31
C HIS A 142 9.92 12.52 -6.47
N GLY A 143 9.94 13.84 -6.50
CA GLY A 143 11.17 14.62 -6.61
C GLY A 143 11.94 14.79 -5.30
N HIS A 144 11.27 14.64 -4.14
CA HIS A 144 11.84 14.90 -2.82
C HIS A 144 12.57 13.68 -2.25
N ILE A 145 12.06 12.47 -2.49
CA ILE A 145 12.64 11.22 -2.01
C ILE A 145 13.49 10.59 -3.11
N ARG A 146 14.73 10.23 -2.76
CA ARG A 146 15.59 9.38 -3.60
C ARG A 146 15.25 7.92 -3.33
N PHE A 147 14.90 7.19 -4.39
CA PHE A 147 14.62 5.76 -4.30
C PHE A 147 15.91 4.93 -4.15
N GLY A 148 15.90 3.93 -3.25
CA GLY A 148 16.98 2.96 -3.11
C GLY A 148 16.58 1.79 -2.20
N TYR A 149 16.72 0.55 -2.67
CA TYR A 149 16.42 -0.63 -1.86
C TYR A 149 17.30 -0.75 -0.63
N LEU A 150 18.57 -0.34 -0.73
CA LEU A 150 19.49 -0.32 0.41
C LEU A 150 19.08 0.66 1.51
N ASP A 151 18.20 1.61 1.19
CA ASP A 151 17.63 2.55 2.14
C ASP A 151 16.35 2.02 2.82
N ALA A 152 15.95 0.77 2.54
CA ALA A 152 14.76 0.16 3.11
C ALA A 152 14.87 0.06 4.64
N ARG A 153 13.85 0.61 5.36
CA ARG A 153 13.75 0.54 6.81
C ARG A 153 12.29 0.34 7.22
N ALA A 154 11.98 -0.82 7.79
CA ALA A 154 10.61 -1.22 8.13
C ALA A 154 9.90 -0.25 9.10
N THR A 155 10.65 0.52 9.88
CA THR A 155 10.12 1.45 10.89
C THR A 155 10.04 2.91 10.43
N ARG A 156 10.54 3.25 9.21
CA ARG A 156 10.54 4.63 8.73
C ARG A 156 9.11 5.16 8.62
N THR A 157 8.88 6.34 9.19
CA THR A 157 7.62 7.06 9.14
C THR A 157 7.60 8.08 7.99
N ALA A 158 6.44 8.67 7.70
CA ALA A 158 6.32 9.71 6.68
C ALA A 158 7.16 10.95 7.01
N ALA A 159 7.18 11.37 8.28
CA ALA A 159 8.00 12.50 8.71
C ALA A 159 9.49 12.22 8.56
N GLU A 160 9.96 11.03 8.94
CA GLU A 160 11.35 10.62 8.74
C GLU A 160 11.71 10.52 7.24
N ALA A 161 10.80 10.01 6.40
CA ALA A 161 11.03 9.98 4.95
C ALA A 161 11.14 11.39 4.35
N TYR A 162 10.36 12.35 4.84
CA TYR A 162 10.46 13.75 4.46
C TYR A 162 11.81 14.35 4.87
N GLU A 163 12.25 14.11 6.09
CA GLU A 163 13.52 14.65 6.64
C GLU A 163 14.75 14.01 5.98
N GLU A 164 14.75 12.68 5.83
CA GLU A 164 15.89 11.90 5.31
C GLU A 164 16.01 11.96 3.78
N ARG A 165 14.91 12.24 3.06
CA ARG A 165 14.85 12.33 1.59
C ARG A 165 15.31 11.08 0.86
N MET A 166 15.12 9.91 1.46
CA MET A 166 15.45 8.62 0.89
C MET A 166 14.46 7.56 1.34
N GLY A 167 14.27 6.52 0.54
CA GLY A 167 13.37 5.44 0.91
C GLY A 167 12.99 4.54 -0.26
N VAL A 168 12.03 3.67 0.01
CA VAL A 168 11.45 2.72 -0.95
C VAL A 168 9.99 3.09 -1.25
N CYS A 169 9.33 2.38 -2.16
CA CYS A 169 7.95 2.63 -2.60
C CYS A 169 6.97 2.89 -1.44
N ARG A 170 7.10 2.16 -0.31
CA ARG A 170 6.29 2.35 0.88
C ARG A 170 6.45 3.76 1.48
N ASP A 171 7.66 4.28 1.50
CA ASP A 171 7.98 5.59 2.10
C ASP A 171 7.39 6.73 1.26
N TYR A 172 7.42 6.60 -0.07
CA TYR A 172 6.71 7.50 -0.99
C TYR A 172 5.22 7.51 -0.73
N ALA A 173 4.61 6.31 -0.64
CA ALA A 173 3.18 6.18 -0.40
C ALA A 173 2.77 6.77 0.96
N HIS A 174 3.53 6.50 2.03
CA HIS A 174 3.24 7.04 3.36
C HIS A 174 3.30 8.57 3.38
N LEU A 175 4.32 9.18 2.74
CA LEU A 175 4.45 10.64 2.71
C LEU A 175 3.33 11.28 1.89
N ALA A 176 3.00 10.74 0.72
CA ALA A 176 1.89 11.24 -0.08
C ALA A 176 0.54 11.12 0.64
N VAL A 177 0.27 9.98 1.29
CA VAL A 177 -0.94 9.77 2.11
C VAL A 177 -0.98 10.75 3.28
N ALA A 178 0.14 10.96 3.99
CA ALA A 178 0.20 11.90 5.11
C ALA A 178 -0.10 13.33 4.65
N PHE A 179 0.51 13.81 3.57
CA PHE A 179 0.24 15.15 3.03
C PHE A 179 -1.21 15.33 2.57
N CYS A 180 -1.79 14.34 1.89
CA CYS A 180 -3.21 14.39 1.54
C CYS A 180 -4.08 14.55 2.79
N ARG A 181 -3.86 13.73 3.82
CA ARG A 181 -4.62 13.78 5.07
C ARG A 181 -4.46 15.11 5.81
N CYS A 182 -3.27 15.69 5.83
CA CYS A 182 -3.00 17.02 6.39
C CYS A 182 -3.83 18.11 5.71
N LEU A 183 -4.15 17.94 4.44
CA LEU A 183 -4.97 18.87 3.63
C LEU A 183 -6.44 18.48 3.58
N ASN A 184 -6.91 17.61 4.48
CA ASN A 184 -8.27 17.11 4.56
C ASN A 184 -8.72 16.29 3.33
N ILE A 185 -7.80 15.72 2.59
CA ILE A 185 -8.07 14.82 1.48
C ILE A 185 -7.98 13.38 1.98
N PRO A 186 -9.10 12.61 1.99
CA PRO A 186 -9.07 11.23 2.42
C PRO A 186 -8.10 10.40 1.55
N ALA A 187 -7.15 9.75 2.18
CA ALA A 187 -6.15 8.95 1.48
C ALA A 187 -5.88 7.63 2.19
N ARG A 188 -5.87 6.55 1.41
CA ARG A 188 -5.67 5.17 1.87
C ARG A 188 -4.41 4.60 1.26
N TYR A 189 -3.61 3.92 2.08
CA TYR A 189 -2.50 3.11 1.59
C TYR A 189 -3.04 1.87 0.87
N VAL A 190 -2.50 1.59 -0.31
CA VAL A 190 -2.79 0.38 -1.08
C VAL A 190 -1.47 -0.24 -1.49
N ASN A 191 -1.34 -1.54 -1.32
CA ASN A 191 -0.26 -2.34 -1.87
C ASN A 191 -0.82 -3.42 -2.79
N GLY A 192 0.01 -3.97 -3.63
CA GLY A 192 -0.40 -4.97 -4.61
C GLY A 192 0.80 -5.64 -5.25
N TYR A 193 0.52 -6.43 -6.26
CA TYR A 193 1.52 -7.09 -7.07
C TYR A 193 2.11 -6.11 -8.07
N LEU A 194 3.43 -6.16 -8.24
CA LEU A 194 4.13 -5.34 -9.21
C LEU A 194 3.96 -5.91 -10.61
N GLY A 195 3.73 -5.05 -11.60
CA GLY A 195 3.50 -5.45 -12.99
C GLY A 195 4.78 -5.66 -13.81
N ASP A 196 5.72 -6.43 -13.31
CA ASP A 196 7.02 -6.70 -13.96
C ASP A 196 6.94 -7.74 -15.06
N ILE A 197 5.95 -7.62 -15.94
CA ILE A 197 5.77 -8.55 -17.05
C ILE A 197 6.95 -8.45 -18.02
N GLY A 198 7.71 -9.54 -18.14
CA GLY A 198 8.88 -9.62 -19.04
C GLY A 198 10.15 -8.93 -18.53
N VAL A 199 10.15 -8.45 -17.31
CA VAL A 199 11.36 -7.94 -16.65
C VAL A 199 12.03 -9.07 -15.86
N PRO A 200 13.35 -9.25 -15.95
CA PRO A 200 14.05 -10.22 -15.09
C PRO A 200 13.80 -9.92 -13.62
N ILE A 201 13.50 -10.95 -12.85
CA ILE A 201 13.36 -10.81 -11.40
C ILE A 201 14.73 -10.43 -10.84
N VAL A 202 14.83 -9.24 -10.31
CA VAL A 202 15.99 -8.80 -9.51
C VAL A 202 15.53 -8.90 -8.06
N ASP A 203 16.20 -9.72 -7.25
CA ASP A 203 15.89 -9.80 -5.83
C ASP A 203 16.26 -8.45 -5.20
N PRO A 204 15.30 -7.68 -4.67
CA PRO A 204 15.58 -6.39 -4.06
C PRO A 204 16.33 -6.48 -2.73
N MET A 205 16.59 -7.70 -2.25
CA MET A 205 17.24 -7.98 -0.97
C MET A 205 18.68 -8.49 -1.13
N ASP A 206 19.15 -8.68 -2.37
CA ASP A 206 20.56 -9.01 -2.70
C ASP A 206 21.44 -7.76 -2.79
#